data_4125062419f0f09bcd17a865d971cb15
#
_entry.id   4125062419f0f09bcd17a865d971cb15
#
_cell.length_a   1.000
_cell.length_b   1.000
_cell.length_c   1.000
_cell.angle_alpha   90.00
_cell.angle_beta   90.00
_cell.angle_gamma   90.00
#
_symmetry.space_group_name_H-M   'P 1'
#
loop_
_entity.id
_entity.type
_entity.pdbx_description
1 polymer ?
#
loop_
_entity_poly.entity_id
_entity_poly.type
_entity_poly.pdbx_seq_one_letter_code
_entity_poly.pdbx_strand_id
1 'polypeptide(L)'
;MKPSHFMNRVLLFVLLLVVGKGALSQERIDTLYYSRSGMTVRNPVFADYYRLALYPADAAGLKMFKDFYISGELRREGRFQTIDTLDDRRTVFDGDVVSYFKNGRMSEKSYYSEGLLEGEYRQYDENGTLKTRASYAGGELSGMYEAYNGDGSCRMVEYRAGLPVHDYYLLADGSGNTLKFRIADDMPVWESPVITERSVDYRDGVPWEVYFKNGLTIALTDAIVRDYGKWHRVDLIISNNSLTPVEFNPETDMTAYSVDEHDVATDLQVWSCDSYLKKVNRSQTWAAVVMGVSEGMASAGAGY
;
A
#
# COMPACT_ATOMS: atom_id res chain seq x y z
N MET A 1 -40.80 38.56 3.54
CA MET A 1 -39.50 37.88 3.44
C MET A 1 -38.69 38.14 4.70
N LYS A 2 -38.46 37.12 5.54
CA LYS A 2 -37.72 37.26 6.82
C LYS A 2 -36.24 37.11 6.53
N PRO A 3 -35.33 37.92 7.07
CA PRO A 3 -33.89 37.73 6.96
C PRO A 3 -33.46 36.57 7.85
N SER A 4 -32.54 35.77 7.30
CA SER A 4 -32.04 34.52 7.83
C SER A 4 -31.24 34.69 9.13
N HIS A 5 -31.50 33.82 10.08
CA HIS A 5 -30.87 33.70 11.41
C HIS A 5 -29.40 33.26 11.43
N PHE A 6 -28.63 33.50 10.37
CA PHE A 6 -27.27 32.98 10.26
C PHE A 6 -26.15 33.89 10.78
N MET A 7 -26.48 35.10 11.21
CA MET A 7 -25.48 36.11 11.59
C MET A 7 -25.25 36.27 13.11
N ASN A 8 -25.91 35.47 13.96
CA ASN A 8 -25.89 35.72 15.42
C ASN A 8 -25.07 34.74 16.28
N ARG A 9 -24.18 33.93 15.71
CA ARG A 9 -23.33 33.00 16.52
C ARG A 9 -21.85 33.37 16.60
N VAL A 10 -21.42 34.46 15.96
CA VAL A 10 -20.00 34.88 15.97
C VAL A 10 -19.76 36.06 16.96
N LEU A 11 -20.79 36.55 17.63
CA LEU A 11 -20.68 37.78 18.44
C LEU A 11 -20.96 37.54 19.92
N LEU A 12 -20.19 36.68 20.59
CA LEU A 12 -20.24 36.63 22.06
C LEU A 12 -18.90 36.22 22.68
N PHE A 13 -17.84 36.97 22.41
CA PHE A 13 -16.66 37.02 23.29
C PHE A 13 -15.94 38.37 23.11
N VAL A 14 -16.57 39.43 23.44
CA VAL A 14 -15.89 40.72 23.71
C VAL A 14 -16.70 41.42 24.79
N LEU A 15 -16.19 41.46 26.00
CA LEU A 15 -16.05 42.60 26.86
C LEU A 15 -15.76 42.23 28.30
N LEU A 16 -14.51 42.33 28.69
CA LEU A 16 -14.18 42.70 30.07
C LEU A 16 -13.03 43.70 30.02
N LEU A 17 -13.39 44.98 30.06
CA LEU A 17 -12.49 46.10 30.23
C LEU A 17 -12.09 46.17 31.71
N VAL A 18 -10.79 45.95 32.01
CA VAL A 18 -10.18 46.43 33.27
C VAL A 18 -9.03 47.33 32.91
N VAL A 19 -9.18 48.60 33.30
CA VAL A 19 -8.21 49.69 33.08
C VAL A 19 -7.05 49.51 34.05
N GLY A 20 -5.90 49.14 33.54
CA GLY A 20 -4.59 49.24 34.20
C GLY A 20 -3.58 49.85 33.25
N LYS A 21 -2.94 50.95 33.63
CA LYS A 21 -1.90 51.64 32.85
C LYS A 21 -0.63 50.78 32.78
N GLY A 22 -0.58 49.89 31.84
CA GLY A 22 0.57 49.22 31.26
C GLY A 22 0.16 48.94 29.83
N ALA A 23 1.03 49.10 28.83
CA ALA A 23 0.72 48.70 27.47
C ALA A 23 0.49 47.21 27.49
N LEU A 24 -0.73 46.75 27.78
CA LEU A 24 -1.15 45.35 27.66
C LEU A 24 -1.10 45.05 26.18
N SER A 25 -0.10 44.25 25.78
CA SER A 25 -0.16 43.61 24.49
C SER A 25 -1.47 42.86 24.40
N GLN A 26 -2.31 43.22 23.43
CA GLN A 26 -3.63 42.60 23.24
C GLN A 26 -3.50 41.41 22.33
N GLU A 27 -4.19 40.33 22.65
CA GLU A 27 -4.38 39.25 21.70
C GLU A 27 -4.92 39.77 20.37
N ARG A 28 -4.29 39.34 19.27
CA ARG A 28 -4.69 39.75 17.92
C ARG A 28 -5.13 38.52 17.13
N ILE A 29 -6.25 38.63 16.45
CA ILE A 29 -6.74 37.64 15.53
C ILE A 29 -6.83 38.27 14.14
N ASP A 30 -6.09 37.72 13.19
CA ASP A 30 -6.16 38.13 11.80
C ASP A 30 -6.98 37.11 11.02
N THR A 31 -7.83 37.56 10.11
CA THR A 31 -8.60 36.73 9.20
C THR A 31 -8.03 36.87 7.79
N LEU A 32 -7.60 35.75 7.21
CA LEU A 32 -7.05 35.69 5.87
C LEU A 32 -7.89 34.73 5.02
N TYR A 33 -8.23 35.11 3.81
CA TYR A 33 -9.00 34.31 2.87
C TYR A 33 -8.09 33.80 1.77
N TYR A 34 -8.17 32.51 1.45
CA TYR A 34 -7.29 31.86 0.48
C TYR A 34 -8.08 31.15 -0.62
N SER A 35 -7.57 31.25 -1.84
CA SER A 35 -8.01 30.43 -2.97
C SER A 35 -7.55 28.98 -2.81
N ARG A 36 -8.05 28.11 -3.67
CA ARG A 36 -7.61 26.69 -3.74
C ARG A 36 -6.10 26.54 -3.92
N SER A 37 -5.44 27.46 -4.61
CA SER A 37 -3.98 27.46 -4.82
C SER A 37 -3.19 27.98 -3.62
N GLY A 38 -3.83 28.42 -2.53
CA GLY A 38 -3.18 28.98 -1.36
C GLY A 38 -2.84 30.46 -1.47
N MET A 39 -3.22 31.12 -2.55
CA MET A 39 -3.04 32.57 -2.70
C MET A 39 -4.13 33.33 -1.95
N THR A 40 -3.74 34.43 -1.29
CA THR A 40 -4.71 35.29 -0.59
C THR A 40 -5.66 35.96 -1.57
N VAL A 41 -6.94 36.01 -1.20
CA VAL A 41 -7.97 36.70 -1.98
C VAL A 41 -8.61 37.78 -1.11
N ARG A 42 -8.85 38.95 -1.72
CA ARG A 42 -9.48 40.09 -0.99
C ARG A 42 -11.00 39.92 -0.80
N ASN A 43 -11.63 39.25 -1.78
CA ASN A 43 -13.07 39.03 -1.73
C ASN A 43 -13.33 37.57 -1.29
N PRO A 44 -14.02 37.38 -0.12
CA PRO A 44 -14.33 36.05 0.41
C PRO A 44 -15.10 35.13 -0.55
N VAL A 45 -15.82 35.70 -1.52
CA VAL A 45 -16.58 34.95 -2.53
C VAL A 45 -15.66 34.06 -3.41
N PHE A 46 -14.39 34.43 -3.57
CA PHE A 46 -13.41 33.71 -4.34
C PHE A 46 -12.51 32.80 -3.48
N ALA A 47 -12.82 32.72 -2.18
CA ALA A 47 -12.04 31.87 -1.26
C ALA A 47 -12.54 30.42 -1.26
N ASP A 48 -11.62 29.49 -1.15
CA ASP A 48 -11.90 28.07 -0.84
C ASP A 48 -11.86 27.79 0.66
N TYR A 49 -11.07 28.58 1.41
CA TYR A 49 -10.97 28.49 2.86
C TYR A 49 -10.52 29.83 3.45
N TYR A 50 -10.69 29.96 4.76
CA TYR A 50 -10.18 31.12 5.50
C TYR A 50 -9.41 30.65 6.74
N ARG A 51 -8.44 31.46 7.14
CA ARG A 51 -7.60 31.28 8.32
C ARG A 51 -7.91 32.32 9.38
N LEU A 52 -8.05 31.86 10.62
CA LEU A 52 -7.92 32.66 11.80
C LEU A 52 -6.50 32.47 12.37
N ALA A 53 -5.68 33.53 12.32
CA ALA A 53 -4.34 33.52 12.89
C ALA A 53 -4.38 34.24 14.24
N LEU A 54 -4.03 33.51 15.30
CA LEU A 54 -4.06 33.98 16.68
C LEU A 54 -2.65 34.34 17.13
N TYR A 55 -2.45 35.57 17.49
CA TYR A 55 -1.23 36.12 18.05
C TYR A 55 -1.45 36.39 19.54
N PRO A 56 -0.69 35.72 20.42
CA PRO A 56 -0.84 35.90 21.85
C PRO A 56 -0.42 37.30 22.29
N ALA A 57 -0.98 37.77 23.40
CA ALA A 57 -0.61 39.05 24.01
C ALA A 57 0.87 39.05 24.48
N ASP A 58 1.37 37.91 24.95
CA ASP A 58 2.76 37.73 25.33
C ASP A 58 3.60 37.33 24.08
N ALA A 59 4.70 38.04 23.86
CA ALA A 59 5.62 37.78 22.76
C ALA A 59 6.22 36.36 22.81
N ALA A 60 6.33 35.74 24.00
CA ALA A 60 6.75 34.36 24.20
C ALA A 60 5.62 33.35 24.01
N GLY A 61 4.38 33.80 23.85
CA GLY A 61 3.23 32.93 23.67
C GLY A 61 3.20 32.24 22.31
N LEU A 62 2.52 31.09 22.26
CA LEU A 62 2.42 30.29 21.06
C LEU A 62 1.44 30.91 20.06
N LYS A 63 1.90 31.16 18.85
CA LYS A 63 1.06 31.57 17.74
C LYS A 63 0.31 30.35 17.18
N MET A 64 -0.99 30.46 17.04
CA MET A 64 -1.84 29.36 16.59
C MET A 64 -2.68 29.79 15.38
N PHE A 65 -3.06 28.86 14.56
CA PHE A 65 -4.00 29.12 13.47
C PHE A 65 -5.08 28.05 13.41
N LYS A 66 -6.21 28.45 12.86
CA LYS A 66 -7.30 27.56 12.44
C LYS A 66 -7.76 27.96 11.06
N ASP A 67 -7.75 26.99 10.15
CA ASP A 67 -8.32 27.13 8.81
C ASP A 67 -9.71 26.51 8.80
N PHE A 68 -10.62 27.14 8.12
CA PHE A 68 -11.98 26.65 7.95
C PHE A 68 -12.33 26.59 6.47
N TYR A 69 -13.02 25.56 6.05
CA TYR A 69 -13.70 25.59 4.77
C TYR A 69 -14.69 26.77 4.72
N ILE A 70 -14.99 27.28 3.54
CA ILE A 70 -15.98 28.41 3.43
C ILE A 70 -17.34 28.00 3.96
N SER A 71 -17.67 26.72 3.97
CA SER A 71 -18.87 26.15 4.58
C SER A 71 -18.88 26.17 6.12
N GLY A 72 -17.71 26.41 6.75
CA GLY A 72 -17.57 26.61 8.20
C GLY A 72 -16.96 25.46 8.97
N GLU A 73 -16.71 24.30 8.35
CA GLU A 73 -16.07 23.16 9.00
C GLU A 73 -14.58 23.42 9.18
N LEU A 74 -14.01 22.93 10.28
CA LEU A 74 -12.56 23.00 10.52
C LEU A 74 -11.82 22.20 9.43
N ARG A 75 -10.86 22.84 8.80
CA ARG A 75 -10.04 22.27 7.73
C ARG A 75 -8.64 21.91 8.21
N ARG A 76 -8.01 22.77 9.03
CA ARG A 76 -6.64 22.57 9.53
C ARG A 76 -6.43 23.43 10.77
N GLU A 77 -5.66 22.93 11.72
CA GLU A 77 -5.22 23.73 12.87
C GLU A 77 -3.79 23.37 13.26
N GLY A 78 -3.13 24.27 13.93
CA GLY A 78 -1.78 24.06 14.39
C GLY A 78 -1.10 25.32 14.90
N ARG A 79 0.23 25.26 14.98
CA ARG A 79 1.09 26.36 15.38
C ARG A 79 1.89 26.89 14.19
N PHE A 80 2.35 28.11 14.29
CA PHE A 80 3.19 28.74 13.27
C PHE A 80 4.22 29.69 13.89
N GLN A 81 5.34 29.86 13.19
CA GLN A 81 6.31 30.93 13.46
C GLN A 81 5.93 32.21 12.72
N THR A 82 5.72 32.10 11.41
CA THR A 82 5.36 33.22 10.53
C THR A 82 4.28 32.79 9.52
N ILE A 83 3.35 33.71 9.21
CA ILE A 83 2.39 33.55 8.13
C ILE A 83 2.77 34.52 7.02
N ASP A 84 2.90 34.02 5.80
CA ASP A 84 2.95 34.84 4.61
C ASP A 84 1.50 35.27 4.25
N THR A 85 1.28 36.56 4.24
CA THR A 85 -0.07 37.13 4.01
C THR A 85 -0.48 37.10 2.53
N LEU A 86 0.39 36.66 1.62
CA LEU A 86 0.10 36.56 0.20
C LEU A 86 -0.03 35.10 -0.27
N ASP A 87 0.73 34.17 0.32
CA ASP A 87 0.79 32.78 -0.11
C ASP A 87 0.89 31.83 1.10
N ASP A 88 -0.16 31.06 1.36
CA ASP A 88 -0.21 30.09 2.47
C ASP A 88 0.94 29.06 2.42
N ARG A 89 1.44 28.71 1.23
CA ARG A 89 2.54 27.74 1.05
C ARG A 89 3.86 28.21 1.66
N ARG A 90 3.98 29.52 1.96
CA ARG A 90 5.14 30.13 2.63
C ARG A 90 4.95 30.29 4.13
N THR A 91 3.83 29.82 4.67
CA THR A 91 3.63 29.78 6.12
C THR A 91 4.65 28.85 6.75
N VAL A 92 5.40 29.36 7.72
CA VAL A 92 6.36 28.56 8.51
C VAL A 92 5.62 27.99 9.70
N PHE A 93 5.25 26.72 9.61
CA PHE A 93 4.63 25.99 10.71
C PHE A 93 5.66 25.58 11.77
N ASP A 94 5.20 25.38 13.02
CA ASP A 94 6.04 24.96 14.13
C ASP A 94 5.25 24.17 15.16
N GLY A 95 5.54 22.88 15.30
CA GLY A 95 4.82 21.94 16.14
C GLY A 95 3.74 21.16 15.39
N ASP A 96 2.78 20.62 16.14
CA ASP A 96 1.71 19.81 15.58
C ASP A 96 0.82 20.62 14.62
N VAL A 97 0.52 20.02 13.47
CA VAL A 97 -0.46 20.47 12.49
C VAL A 97 -1.38 19.31 12.17
N VAL A 98 -2.69 19.55 12.28
CA VAL A 98 -3.72 18.56 12.00
C VAL A 98 -4.67 19.10 10.94
N SER A 99 -4.91 18.31 9.90
CA SER A 99 -5.87 18.61 8.84
C SER A 99 -7.08 17.69 8.92
N TYR A 100 -8.22 18.18 8.45
CA TYR A 100 -9.50 17.50 8.53
C TYR A 100 -10.21 17.52 7.17
N PHE A 101 -10.96 16.47 6.89
CA PHE A 101 -11.96 16.44 5.83
C PHE A 101 -13.20 17.25 6.24
N LYS A 102 -14.04 17.59 5.26
CA LYS A 102 -15.31 18.28 5.54
C LYS A 102 -16.26 17.50 6.45
N ASN A 103 -16.13 16.18 6.50
CA ASN A 103 -16.91 15.34 7.43
C ASN A 103 -16.38 15.38 8.88
N GLY A 104 -15.36 16.21 9.17
CA GLY A 104 -14.74 16.39 10.48
C GLY A 104 -13.73 15.30 10.87
N ARG A 105 -13.51 14.28 10.03
CA ARG A 105 -12.49 13.26 10.29
C ARG A 105 -11.11 13.80 9.95
N MET A 106 -10.12 13.37 10.71
CA MET A 106 -8.71 13.69 10.46
C MET A 106 -8.29 13.17 9.09
N SER A 107 -7.70 14.04 8.27
CA SER A 107 -7.10 13.69 6.98
C SER A 107 -5.60 13.57 7.05
N GLU A 108 -4.95 14.35 7.95
CA GLU A 108 -3.50 14.36 8.07
C GLU A 108 -3.09 14.80 9.49
N LYS A 109 -2.01 14.21 10.00
CA LYS A 109 -1.31 14.68 11.18
C LYS A 109 0.18 14.73 10.88
N SER A 110 0.77 15.88 11.15
CA SER A 110 2.18 16.18 10.91
C SER A 110 2.76 17.01 12.06
N TYR A 111 4.08 16.96 12.20
CA TYR A 111 4.81 17.82 13.12
C TYR A 111 5.85 18.61 12.32
N TYR A 112 6.01 19.88 12.63
CA TYR A 112 6.95 20.78 11.98
C TYR A 112 7.92 21.36 12.99
N SER A 113 9.18 21.49 12.58
CA SER A 113 10.20 22.27 13.25
C SER A 113 10.77 23.29 12.26
N GLU A 114 10.67 24.58 12.58
CA GLU A 114 11.15 25.68 11.72
C GLU A 114 10.62 25.62 10.26
N GLY A 115 9.38 25.17 10.08
CA GLY A 115 8.73 25.03 8.78
C GLY A 115 9.04 23.74 8.02
N LEU A 116 9.92 22.89 8.55
CA LEU A 116 10.27 21.61 7.95
C LEU A 116 9.52 20.47 8.67
N LEU A 117 9.06 19.49 7.90
CA LEU A 117 8.48 18.27 8.48
C LEU A 117 9.53 17.55 9.35
N GLU A 118 9.11 17.16 10.55
CA GLU A 118 9.96 16.49 11.53
C GLU A 118 9.15 15.39 12.24
N GLY A 119 9.76 14.22 12.46
CA GLY A 119 9.10 13.11 13.14
C GLY A 119 8.03 12.42 12.30
N GLU A 120 6.98 11.97 12.97
CA GLU A 120 5.96 11.13 12.35
C GLU A 120 4.94 11.94 11.55
N TYR A 121 4.63 11.45 10.36
CA TYR A 121 3.58 11.90 9.46
C TYR A 121 2.54 10.78 9.27
N ARG A 122 1.25 11.12 9.32
CA ARG A 122 0.15 10.20 9.04
C ARG A 122 -0.89 10.85 8.13
N GLN A 123 -1.36 10.08 7.15
CA GLN A 123 -2.44 10.47 6.26
C GLN A 123 -3.56 9.43 6.28
N TYR A 124 -4.79 9.88 6.23
CA TYR A 124 -6.00 9.05 6.31
C TYR A 124 -6.92 9.32 5.13
N ASP A 125 -7.81 8.40 4.82
CA ASP A 125 -8.92 8.62 3.90
C ASP A 125 -10.15 9.21 4.62
N GLU A 126 -11.20 9.53 3.84
CA GLU A 126 -12.45 10.08 4.38
C GLU A 126 -13.22 9.14 5.31
N ASN A 127 -12.89 7.84 5.31
CA ASN A 127 -13.44 6.84 6.22
C ASN A 127 -12.65 6.75 7.54
N GLY A 128 -11.48 7.40 7.61
CA GLY A 128 -10.58 7.38 8.75
C GLY A 128 -9.58 6.22 8.71
N THR A 129 -9.47 5.52 7.56
CA THR A 129 -8.48 4.46 7.36
C THR A 129 -7.12 5.08 7.09
N LEU A 130 -6.07 4.58 7.77
CA LEU A 130 -4.70 5.01 7.54
C LEU A 130 -4.27 4.65 6.11
N LYS A 131 -3.77 5.64 5.38
CA LYS A 131 -3.26 5.50 4.00
C LYS A 131 -1.75 5.57 3.94
N THR A 132 -1.17 6.43 4.76
CA THR A 132 0.28 6.62 4.75
C THR A 132 0.77 6.86 6.17
N ARG A 133 1.87 6.22 6.53
CA ARG A 133 2.68 6.54 7.69
C ARG A 133 4.11 6.75 7.21
N ALA A 134 4.74 7.81 7.65
CA ALA A 134 6.11 8.15 7.27
C ALA A 134 6.84 8.81 8.42
N SER A 135 8.17 8.83 8.36
CA SER A 135 9.00 9.58 9.27
C SER A 135 9.84 10.58 8.48
N TYR A 136 9.99 11.78 9.02
CA TYR A 136 10.74 12.86 8.42
C TYR A 136 11.81 13.38 9.36
N ALA A 137 12.93 13.86 8.80
CA ALA A 137 13.94 14.61 9.49
C ALA A 137 14.40 15.78 8.59
N GLY A 138 14.30 17.01 9.10
CA GLY A 138 14.67 18.21 8.34
C GLY A 138 13.92 18.39 7.02
N GLY A 139 12.66 17.93 6.92
CA GLY A 139 11.84 18.01 5.71
C GLY A 139 12.03 16.86 4.73
N GLU A 140 12.96 15.94 4.97
CA GLU A 140 13.24 14.79 4.11
C GLU A 140 12.74 13.49 4.75
N LEU A 141 12.31 12.53 3.92
CA LEU A 141 11.96 11.20 4.40
C LEU A 141 13.16 10.55 5.09
N SER A 142 12.97 10.10 6.34
CA SER A 142 14.00 9.48 7.16
C SER A 142 13.38 8.45 8.08
N GLY A 143 13.61 7.17 7.80
CA GLY A 143 12.96 6.04 8.45
C GLY A 143 11.96 5.34 7.54
N MET A 144 11.00 4.64 8.14
CA MET A 144 10.04 3.84 7.37
C MET A 144 8.94 4.70 6.75
N TYR A 145 8.72 4.51 5.48
CA TYR A 145 7.55 4.96 4.73
C TYR A 145 6.63 3.77 4.46
N GLU A 146 5.39 3.88 4.82
CA GLU A 146 4.37 2.84 4.67
C GLU A 146 3.17 3.39 3.91
N ALA A 147 2.78 2.71 2.83
CA ALA A 147 1.58 3.01 2.06
C ALA A 147 0.61 1.83 2.14
N TYR A 148 -0.58 2.08 2.68
CA TYR A 148 -1.61 1.08 2.93
C TYR A 148 -2.64 1.09 1.81
N ASN A 149 -2.90 -0.07 1.23
CA ASN A 149 -3.92 -0.27 0.20
C ASN A 149 -5.26 -0.69 0.81
N GLY A 150 -6.33 -0.57 0.01
CA GLY A 150 -7.68 -0.92 0.44
C GLY A 150 -7.91 -2.42 0.63
N ASP A 151 -7.04 -3.27 0.09
CA ASP A 151 -7.04 -4.73 0.21
C ASP A 151 -6.31 -5.24 1.47
N GLY A 152 -5.80 -4.31 2.31
CA GLY A 152 -5.04 -4.63 3.52
C GLY A 152 -3.55 -4.86 3.27
N SER A 153 -3.08 -4.76 2.03
CA SER A 153 -1.64 -4.80 1.75
C SER A 153 -0.95 -3.49 2.12
N CYS A 154 0.34 -3.57 2.45
CA CYS A 154 1.15 -2.42 2.84
C CYS A 154 2.51 -2.46 2.11
N ARG A 155 2.79 -1.40 1.35
CA ARG A 155 4.11 -1.17 0.75
C ARG A 155 4.99 -0.41 1.74
N MET A 156 6.18 -0.94 2.02
CA MET A 156 7.12 -0.38 2.99
C MET A 156 8.47 -0.09 2.32
N VAL A 157 8.98 1.12 2.51
CA VAL A 157 10.29 1.56 2.01
C VAL A 157 11.04 2.25 3.15
N GLU A 158 12.28 1.87 3.38
CA GLU A 158 13.14 2.58 4.32
C GLU A 158 13.88 3.71 3.59
N TYR A 159 13.84 4.92 4.15
CA TYR A 159 14.49 6.12 3.63
C TYR A 159 15.54 6.66 4.59
N ARG A 160 16.56 7.30 4.02
CA ARG A 160 17.54 8.09 4.74
C ARG A 160 17.89 9.32 3.91
N ALA A 161 17.68 10.50 4.48
CA ALA A 161 17.91 11.79 3.80
C ALA A 161 17.23 11.85 2.41
N GLY A 162 15.93 11.48 2.37
CA GLY A 162 15.11 11.52 1.15
C GLY A 162 15.36 10.40 0.14
N LEU A 163 16.38 9.55 0.35
CA LEU A 163 16.72 8.46 -0.57
C LEU A 163 16.38 7.10 0.04
N PRO A 164 15.89 6.13 -0.77
CA PRO A 164 15.71 4.77 -0.31
C PRO A 164 17.05 4.18 0.17
N VAL A 165 17.01 3.48 1.32
CA VAL A 165 18.20 2.80 1.89
C VAL A 165 18.56 1.56 1.08
N HIS A 166 17.53 0.94 0.48
CA HIS A 166 17.66 -0.27 -0.33
C HIS A 166 17.13 -0.02 -1.73
N ASP A 167 17.54 -0.83 -2.68
CA ASP A 167 17.02 -0.84 -4.05
C ASP A 167 15.69 -1.61 -4.20
N TYR A 168 15.12 -2.08 -3.09
CA TYR A 168 13.86 -2.80 -3.01
C TYR A 168 12.90 -2.16 -2.00
N TYR A 169 11.63 -2.47 -2.14
CA TYR A 169 10.60 -2.25 -1.12
C TYR A 169 10.02 -3.59 -0.64
N LEU A 170 9.41 -3.57 0.52
CA LEU A 170 8.67 -4.70 1.07
C LEU A 170 7.17 -4.50 0.80
N LEU A 171 6.49 -5.53 0.34
CA LEU A 171 5.04 -5.60 0.24
C LEU A 171 4.54 -6.64 1.22
N ALA A 172 3.88 -6.19 2.29
CA ALA A 172 3.17 -7.08 3.20
C ALA A 172 1.74 -7.28 2.68
N ASP A 173 1.28 -8.52 2.62
CA ASP A 173 -0.13 -8.83 2.37
C ASP A 173 -0.95 -8.75 3.67
N GLY A 174 -2.28 -8.81 3.55
CA GLY A 174 -3.19 -8.80 4.71
C GLY A 174 -3.08 -10.04 5.61
N SER A 175 -2.31 -11.07 5.20
CA SER A 175 -2.08 -12.32 5.94
C SER A 175 -0.76 -12.35 6.69
N GLY A 176 0.06 -11.30 6.54
CA GLY A 176 1.36 -11.16 7.21
C GLY A 176 2.56 -11.69 6.42
N ASN A 177 2.36 -12.18 5.18
CA ASN A 177 3.48 -12.52 4.32
C ASN A 177 4.11 -11.25 3.76
N THR A 178 5.43 -11.25 3.61
CA THR A 178 6.17 -10.12 3.09
C THR A 178 7.01 -10.55 1.89
N LEU A 179 6.83 -9.85 0.78
CA LEU A 179 7.59 -10.03 -0.44
C LEU A 179 8.47 -8.81 -0.70
N LYS A 180 9.62 -9.01 -1.34
CA LYS A 180 10.52 -7.95 -1.76
C LYS A 180 10.35 -7.66 -3.24
N PHE A 181 10.34 -6.38 -3.60
CA PHE A 181 10.27 -5.93 -4.99
C PHE A 181 11.31 -4.86 -5.23
N ARG A 182 11.99 -4.92 -6.36
CA ARG A 182 12.96 -3.91 -6.77
C ARG A 182 12.25 -2.59 -7.11
N ILE A 183 12.78 -1.48 -6.60
CA ILE A 183 12.13 -0.16 -6.75
C ILE A 183 12.14 0.30 -8.22
N ALA A 184 13.19 -0.05 -8.98
CA ALA A 184 13.38 0.45 -10.34
C ALA A 184 12.36 -0.07 -11.37
N ASP A 185 11.84 -1.28 -11.18
CA ASP A 185 11.02 -1.98 -12.19
C ASP A 185 9.91 -2.86 -11.60
N ASP A 186 9.66 -2.76 -10.29
CA ASP A 186 8.67 -3.55 -9.54
C ASP A 186 8.87 -5.08 -9.68
N MET A 187 10.08 -5.52 -10.05
CA MET A 187 10.39 -6.94 -10.15
C MET A 187 10.60 -7.56 -8.78
N PRO A 188 10.07 -8.76 -8.52
CA PRO A 188 10.32 -9.48 -7.28
C PRO A 188 11.81 -9.71 -7.07
N VAL A 189 12.30 -9.43 -5.86
CA VAL A 189 13.66 -9.74 -5.44
C VAL A 189 13.63 -11.08 -4.69
N TRP A 190 14.17 -12.11 -5.33
CA TRP A 190 14.25 -13.43 -4.73
C TRP A 190 15.57 -13.59 -4.01
N GLU A 191 15.52 -13.79 -2.71
CA GLU A 191 16.71 -14.17 -1.97
C GLU A 191 17.10 -15.59 -2.38
N SER A 192 18.37 -15.76 -2.74
CA SER A 192 18.93 -17.02 -3.25
C SER A 192 18.85 -18.16 -2.22
N PRO A 193 18.87 -19.39 -2.62
CA PRO A 193 17.77 -20.33 -2.59
C PRO A 193 17.79 -21.15 -1.32
N VAL A 194 17.02 -20.80 -0.35
CA VAL A 194 16.55 -21.85 0.55
C VAL A 194 15.32 -22.44 -0.11
N ILE A 195 15.35 -23.74 -0.35
CA ILE A 195 14.18 -24.52 -0.76
C ILE A 195 13.12 -24.24 0.31
N THR A 196 12.19 -23.38 -0.02
CA THR A 196 11.12 -23.02 0.85
C THR A 196 10.06 -24.10 0.76
N GLU A 197 9.80 -24.68 1.89
CA GLU A 197 8.58 -25.36 2.30
C GLU A 197 7.90 -26.26 1.25
N ARG A 198 8.26 -27.52 1.32
CA ARG A 198 7.42 -28.61 0.87
C ARG A 198 6.22 -28.67 1.83
N SER A 199 5.03 -28.44 1.33
CA SER A 199 3.78 -28.63 2.07
C SER A 199 2.92 -29.67 1.35
N VAL A 200 2.01 -30.30 2.08
CA VAL A 200 0.97 -31.15 1.49
C VAL A 200 -0.34 -30.45 1.65
N ASP A 201 -0.99 -30.16 0.52
CA ASP A 201 -2.35 -29.63 0.45
C ASP A 201 -3.32 -30.71 0.01
N TYR A 202 -4.57 -30.67 0.53
CA TYR A 202 -5.59 -31.64 0.16
C TYR A 202 -6.68 -30.96 -0.66
N ARG A 203 -6.85 -31.40 -1.91
CA ARG A 203 -7.90 -30.93 -2.82
C ARG A 203 -8.83 -32.09 -3.16
N ASP A 204 -10.09 -31.97 -2.81
CA ASP A 204 -11.09 -33.01 -3.00
C ASP A 204 -10.68 -34.36 -2.38
N GLY A 205 -9.96 -34.32 -1.25
CA GLY A 205 -9.45 -35.51 -0.57
C GLY A 205 -8.17 -36.12 -1.19
N VAL A 206 -7.64 -35.51 -2.25
CA VAL A 206 -6.41 -35.93 -2.91
C VAL A 206 -5.24 -35.13 -2.36
N PRO A 207 -4.15 -35.78 -1.88
CA PRO A 207 -2.96 -35.08 -1.43
C PRO A 207 -2.18 -34.53 -2.62
N TRP A 208 -1.78 -33.27 -2.51
CA TRP A 208 -0.89 -32.58 -3.44
C TRP A 208 0.37 -32.18 -2.72
N GLU A 209 1.52 -32.52 -3.24
CA GLU A 209 2.78 -31.96 -2.79
C GLU A 209 2.98 -30.60 -3.42
N VAL A 210 3.15 -29.57 -2.60
CA VAL A 210 3.27 -28.18 -3.05
C VAL A 210 4.67 -27.67 -2.74
N TYR A 211 5.32 -27.13 -3.75
CA TYR A 211 6.63 -26.50 -3.67
C TYR A 211 6.49 -25.04 -4.10
N PHE A 212 7.02 -24.15 -3.31
CA PHE A 212 7.09 -22.75 -3.63
C PHE A 212 8.54 -22.30 -3.74
N LYS A 213 8.91 -21.69 -4.86
CA LYS A 213 10.23 -21.09 -5.07
C LYS A 213 10.16 -19.97 -6.08
N ASN A 214 10.77 -18.83 -5.75
CA ASN A 214 10.95 -17.71 -6.68
C ASN A 214 9.66 -17.26 -7.39
N GLY A 215 8.53 -17.21 -6.66
CA GLY A 215 7.23 -16.84 -7.24
C GLY A 215 6.55 -17.92 -8.06
N LEU A 216 7.21 -19.08 -8.23
CA LEU A 216 6.58 -20.26 -8.80
C LEU A 216 6.00 -21.12 -7.69
N THR A 217 4.76 -21.52 -7.85
CA THR A 217 4.14 -22.60 -7.09
C THR A 217 4.02 -23.80 -8.00
N ILE A 218 4.60 -24.90 -7.60
CA ILE A 218 4.48 -26.17 -8.30
C ILE A 218 3.76 -27.12 -7.37
N ALA A 219 2.58 -27.59 -7.78
CA ALA A 219 1.86 -28.62 -7.06
C ALA A 219 1.79 -29.88 -7.91
N LEU A 220 2.08 -31.03 -7.34
CA LEU A 220 2.04 -32.31 -8.03
C LEU A 220 1.33 -33.36 -7.19
N THR A 221 0.69 -34.31 -7.86
CA THR A 221 0.12 -35.50 -7.23
C THR A 221 0.22 -36.70 -8.16
N ASP A 222 0.53 -37.85 -7.59
CA ASP A 222 0.46 -39.15 -8.21
C ASP A 222 -0.72 -39.98 -7.68
N ALA A 223 -1.49 -39.43 -6.75
CA ALA A 223 -2.55 -40.13 -6.03
C ALA A 223 -3.83 -40.34 -6.87
N ILE A 224 -3.93 -39.74 -8.04
CA ILE A 224 -5.03 -39.98 -8.97
C ILE A 224 -4.69 -41.25 -9.77
N VAL A 225 -4.79 -42.37 -9.09
CA VAL A 225 -4.39 -43.64 -9.62
C VAL A 225 -5.37 -44.13 -10.68
N ARG A 226 -4.95 -44.03 -11.95
CA ARG A 226 -5.30 -45.04 -12.96
C ARG A 226 -4.03 -45.40 -13.65
N ASP A 227 -3.44 -46.57 -13.27
CA ASP A 227 -2.31 -47.13 -13.96
C ASP A 227 -2.69 -47.36 -15.41
N TYR A 228 -1.99 -46.70 -16.29
CA TYR A 228 -2.09 -46.93 -17.73
C TYR A 228 -1.07 -48.02 -18.13
N GLY A 229 -1.23 -49.23 -17.57
CA GLY A 229 -0.30 -50.33 -17.76
C GLY A 229 1.02 -50.04 -17.05
N LYS A 230 2.10 -49.91 -17.81
CA LYS A 230 3.45 -49.62 -17.28
C LYS A 230 3.77 -48.13 -17.09
N TRP A 231 2.79 -47.28 -17.24
CA TRP A 231 2.94 -45.81 -17.15
C TRP A 231 2.29 -45.27 -15.87
N HIS A 232 3.01 -44.40 -15.20
CA HIS A 232 2.48 -43.63 -14.09
C HIS A 232 2.06 -42.26 -14.58
N ARG A 233 0.92 -41.79 -14.12
CA ARG A 233 0.43 -40.44 -14.38
C ARG A 233 0.71 -39.57 -13.16
N VAL A 234 1.32 -38.40 -13.42
CA VAL A 234 1.51 -37.36 -12.45
C VAL A 234 0.74 -36.16 -12.95
N ASP A 235 -0.18 -35.63 -12.11
CA ASP A 235 -0.84 -34.37 -12.39
C ASP A 235 -0.02 -33.24 -11.80
N LEU A 236 0.19 -32.21 -12.61
CA LEU A 236 1.05 -31.08 -12.30
C LEU A 236 0.28 -29.76 -12.47
N ILE A 237 0.33 -28.91 -11.48
CA ILE A 237 -0.17 -27.53 -11.54
C ILE A 237 1.02 -26.60 -11.33
N ILE A 238 1.24 -25.69 -12.27
CA ILE A 238 2.25 -24.64 -12.16
C ILE A 238 1.53 -23.30 -12.14
N SER A 239 1.76 -22.51 -11.07
CA SER A 239 1.31 -21.15 -10.97
C SER A 239 2.51 -20.23 -10.93
N ASN A 240 2.60 -19.32 -11.89
CA ASN A 240 3.64 -18.31 -11.95
C ASN A 240 3.09 -16.98 -11.41
N ASN A 241 3.46 -16.64 -10.18
CA ASN A 241 3.14 -15.38 -9.54
C ASN A 241 4.29 -14.37 -9.68
N SER A 242 5.33 -14.70 -10.48
CA SER A 242 6.41 -13.80 -10.81
C SER A 242 6.03 -12.96 -12.04
N LEU A 243 6.67 -11.80 -12.20
CA LEU A 243 6.51 -10.97 -13.40
C LEU A 243 7.33 -11.46 -14.59
N THR A 244 8.15 -12.49 -14.39
CA THR A 244 8.99 -13.07 -15.45
C THR A 244 8.28 -14.28 -16.05
N PRO A 245 8.06 -14.32 -17.38
CA PRO A 245 7.57 -15.51 -18.03
C PRO A 245 8.50 -16.71 -17.78
N VAL A 246 7.92 -17.86 -17.50
CA VAL A 246 8.66 -19.12 -17.31
C VAL A 246 8.22 -20.09 -18.40
N GLU A 247 9.15 -20.52 -19.19
CA GLU A 247 8.97 -21.65 -20.10
C GLU A 247 9.23 -22.94 -19.30
N PHE A 248 8.34 -23.89 -19.42
CA PHE A 248 8.43 -25.17 -18.75
C PHE A 248 8.18 -26.30 -19.75
N ASN A 249 9.14 -27.18 -19.87
CA ASN A 249 9.01 -28.40 -20.66
C ASN A 249 9.20 -29.63 -19.73
N PRO A 250 8.14 -30.42 -19.43
CA PRO A 250 8.24 -31.52 -18.51
C PRO A 250 9.26 -32.56 -18.92
N GLU A 251 9.55 -32.72 -20.22
CA GLU A 251 10.47 -33.74 -20.71
C GLU A 251 11.95 -33.39 -20.46
N THR A 252 12.26 -32.08 -20.31
CA THR A 252 13.63 -31.60 -20.08
C THR A 252 13.85 -31.08 -18.67
N ASP A 253 12.79 -30.56 -18.07
CA ASP A 253 12.89 -29.80 -16.82
C ASP A 253 12.48 -30.63 -15.59
N MET A 254 11.94 -31.84 -15.81
CA MET A 254 11.64 -32.81 -14.76
C MET A 254 12.49 -34.04 -14.86
N THR A 255 12.91 -34.57 -13.71
CA THR A 255 13.48 -35.87 -13.56
C THR A 255 12.58 -36.76 -12.73
N ALA A 256 12.41 -38.00 -13.11
CA ALA A 256 11.66 -39.00 -12.37
C ALA A 256 12.52 -40.25 -12.22
N TYR A 257 12.40 -40.90 -11.10
CA TYR A 257 13.07 -42.17 -10.83
C TYR A 257 12.19 -43.09 -10.00
N SER A 258 12.33 -44.39 -10.18
CA SER A 258 11.77 -45.38 -9.27
C SER A 258 12.84 -45.86 -8.32
N VAL A 259 12.46 -46.17 -7.08
CA VAL A 259 13.35 -46.75 -6.07
C VAL A 259 12.83 -48.14 -5.75
N ASP A 260 13.69 -49.15 -5.82
CA ASP A 260 13.34 -50.52 -5.48
C ASP A 260 13.47 -50.80 -3.96
N GLU A 261 13.18 -52.00 -3.53
CA GLU A 261 13.26 -52.44 -2.13
C GLU A 261 14.68 -52.44 -1.54
N HIS A 262 15.71 -52.21 -2.37
CA HIS A 262 17.13 -52.14 -1.99
C HIS A 262 17.68 -50.71 -2.09
N ASP A 263 16.78 -49.69 -2.16
CA ASP A 263 17.13 -48.26 -2.34
C ASP A 263 17.91 -47.96 -3.64
N VAL A 264 17.79 -48.81 -4.65
CA VAL A 264 18.41 -48.56 -5.96
C VAL A 264 17.46 -47.71 -6.81
N ALA A 265 17.94 -46.52 -7.18
CA ALA A 265 17.21 -45.60 -8.05
C ALA A 265 17.41 -45.98 -9.53
N THR A 266 16.30 -46.03 -10.27
CA THR A 266 16.31 -46.21 -11.73
C THR A 266 15.62 -45.03 -12.37
N ASP A 267 16.29 -44.34 -13.30
CA ASP A 267 15.74 -43.23 -14.03
C ASP A 267 14.53 -43.62 -14.88
N LEU A 268 13.48 -42.81 -14.78
CA LEU A 268 12.28 -42.96 -15.57
C LEU A 268 12.23 -41.86 -16.63
N GLN A 269 11.75 -42.24 -17.82
CA GLN A 269 11.54 -41.25 -18.87
C GLN A 269 10.24 -40.47 -18.61
N VAL A 270 10.37 -39.15 -18.53
CA VAL A 270 9.23 -38.23 -18.46
C VAL A 270 8.72 -37.96 -19.89
N TRP A 271 7.42 -37.95 -20.04
CA TRP A 271 6.73 -37.63 -21.28
C TRP A 271 5.72 -36.53 -21.02
N SER A 272 5.70 -35.50 -21.89
CA SER A 272 4.57 -34.58 -21.94
C SER A 272 3.29 -35.32 -22.39
N CYS A 273 2.13 -34.81 -22.05
CA CYS A 273 0.86 -35.36 -22.48
C CYS A 273 0.80 -35.49 -24.01
N ASP A 274 1.25 -34.44 -24.71
CA ASP A 274 1.25 -34.39 -26.19
C ASP A 274 2.22 -35.45 -26.80
N SER A 275 3.39 -35.60 -26.26
CA SER A 275 4.37 -36.62 -26.74
C SER A 275 3.89 -38.02 -26.47
N TYR A 276 3.28 -38.23 -25.29
CA TYR A 276 2.66 -39.51 -24.95
C TYR A 276 1.51 -39.85 -25.89
N LEU A 277 0.58 -38.91 -26.15
CA LEU A 277 -0.54 -39.10 -27.09
C LEU A 277 -0.04 -39.41 -28.51
N LYS A 278 0.97 -38.70 -28.99
CA LYS A 278 1.60 -39.03 -30.30
C LYS A 278 2.15 -40.44 -30.34
N LYS A 279 2.76 -40.93 -29.26
CA LYS A 279 3.29 -42.28 -29.16
C LYS A 279 2.19 -43.32 -29.13
N VAL A 280 1.11 -43.08 -28.39
CA VAL A 280 -0.05 -43.97 -28.26
C VAL A 280 -0.85 -44.06 -29.56
N ASN A 281 -1.10 -42.88 -30.22
CA ASN A 281 -1.83 -42.85 -31.50
C ASN A 281 -1.11 -43.56 -32.65
N ARG A 282 0.22 -43.76 -32.54
CA ARG A 282 0.94 -44.62 -33.49
C ARG A 282 0.65 -46.11 -33.27
N SER A 283 0.12 -46.52 -32.15
CA SER A 283 -0.26 -47.91 -31.83
C SER A 283 -1.79 -48.00 -31.67
N GLN A 284 -2.51 -47.88 -32.69
CA GLN A 284 -3.95 -47.87 -33.00
C GLN A 284 -4.98 -48.40 -31.97
N THR A 285 -4.65 -48.67 -30.72
CA THR A 285 -5.58 -49.40 -29.81
C THR A 285 -6.09 -48.57 -28.61
N TRP A 286 -5.67 -47.33 -28.40
CA TRP A 286 -6.00 -46.62 -27.14
C TRP A 286 -6.59 -45.23 -27.27
N ALA A 287 -7.00 -44.82 -28.45
CA ALA A 287 -7.60 -43.46 -28.66
C ALA A 287 -8.88 -43.18 -27.89
N ALA A 288 -9.58 -44.20 -27.43
CA ALA A 288 -10.87 -44.05 -26.78
C ALA A 288 -10.80 -43.79 -25.25
N VAL A 289 -9.70 -44.07 -24.61
CA VAL A 289 -9.61 -44.01 -23.14
C VAL A 289 -9.13 -42.66 -22.62
N VAL A 290 -8.43 -41.88 -23.45
CA VAL A 290 -7.76 -40.64 -23.03
C VAL A 290 -8.64 -39.39 -23.21
N MET A 291 -9.75 -39.45 -23.91
CA MET A 291 -10.59 -38.29 -24.21
C MET A 291 -11.36 -37.68 -23.03
N GLY A 292 -11.20 -38.19 -21.83
CA GLY A 292 -11.95 -37.68 -20.66
C GLY A 292 -11.22 -36.55 -19.86
N VAL A 293 -10.04 -36.15 -20.24
CA VAL A 293 -9.19 -35.34 -19.34
C VAL A 293 -8.81 -33.95 -19.84
N SER A 294 -9.04 -33.59 -21.09
CA SER A 294 -8.35 -32.42 -21.65
C SER A 294 -9.07 -31.08 -21.62
N GLU A 295 -10.33 -30.99 -21.27
CA GLU A 295 -11.07 -29.70 -21.45
C GLU A 295 -11.12 -28.80 -20.23
N GLY A 296 -10.62 -29.22 -19.08
CA GLY A 296 -10.72 -28.46 -17.83
C GLY A 296 -9.56 -27.54 -17.47
N MET A 297 -8.40 -27.68 -18.10
CA MET A 297 -7.17 -27.02 -17.65
C MET A 297 -6.52 -26.02 -18.62
N ALA A 298 -7.09 -25.79 -19.78
CA ALA A 298 -6.51 -24.84 -20.75
C ALA A 298 -6.91 -23.38 -20.56
N SER A 299 -7.71 -23.04 -19.54
CA SER A 299 -8.26 -21.69 -19.39
C SER A 299 -7.61 -20.82 -18.31
N ALA A 300 -6.53 -21.27 -17.68
CA ALA A 300 -5.88 -20.49 -16.60
C ALA A 300 -4.61 -19.76 -17.03
N GLY A 301 -4.42 -19.48 -18.31
CA GLY A 301 -3.15 -18.93 -18.78
C GLY A 301 -3.24 -17.77 -19.76
N ALA A 302 -4.36 -17.04 -19.84
CA ALA A 302 -4.43 -15.84 -20.67
C ALA A 302 -5.32 -14.78 -20.01
N GLY A 303 -4.72 -14.00 -19.16
CA GLY A 303 -5.31 -12.77 -18.62
C GLY A 303 -4.22 -11.71 -18.56
N TYR A 304 -4.36 -10.70 -19.36
CA TYR A 304 -3.52 -9.51 -19.61
C TYR A 304 -2.90 -8.89 -18.38
#